data_9dbe0e7d157f63edecb10a53284476d6
#
_entry.id   9dbe0e7d157f63edecb10a53284476d6
#
_cell.length_a   1.000
_cell.length_b   1.000
_cell.length_c   1.000
_cell.angle_alpha   90.00
_cell.angle_beta   90.00
_cell.angle_gamma   90.00
#
_symmetry.space_group_name_H-M   'P 1'
#
loop_
_entity.id
_entity.type
_entity.pdbx_description
1 polymer ?
#
loop_
_entity_poly.entity_id
_entity_poly.type
_entity_poly.pdbx_seq_one_letter_code
_entity_poly.pdbx_strand_id
1 'polypeptide(L)'
;MQNHIQKNYRKNNSTLNILFEDSDIIVCEKPHGTATQSRRIGSPDMVNLIKRHIYETSSDKSEPYLAVIHRLDQPVRGILVFAKTPAAAKDLNRQLQNGDFGKYYLALTNGIPSDTSGTLENYLYKNPQTNTASVCDAKKKGAKKARLFYEIHNELRDFFTDTSRSTPDTINTNSEDIFFSKNPVNTGDEHTSDIQDIFSSSTSVDNGQSTKTLLKIHLDTGRFHQIRCQLAAIGCPIVGDTKYNPGYRAKKGWQTLCLCAYKLEFTHPVTHKKMHFSLLA
;
A
#
# COMPACT_ATOMS: atom_id res chain seq x y z
N MET A 1 -0.91 47.22 -26.00
CA MET A 1 -0.90 46.74 -24.61
C MET A 1 -1.40 45.30 -24.61
N GLN A 2 -0.48 44.32 -24.64
CA GLN A 2 -0.81 42.91 -24.61
C GLN A 2 -0.55 42.39 -23.19
N ASN A 3 -1.61 42.07 -22.46
CA ASN A 3 -1.52 41.46 -21.13
C ASN A 3 -1.19 39.99 -21.28
N HIS A 4 0.05 39.61 -20.98
CA HIS A 4 0.47 38.22 -20.80
C HIS A 4 -0.02 37.74 -19.45
N ILE A 5 -1.07 36.90 -19.46
CA ILE A 5 -1.48 36.14 -18.29
C ILE A 5 -0.53 34.93 -18.18
N GLN A 6 0.46 35.03 -17.31
CA GLN A 6 1.27 33.88 -16.90
C GLN A 6 0.39 32.94 -16.05
N LYS A 7 -0.07 31.85 -16.65
CA LYS A 7 -0.63 30.73 -15.90
C LYS A 7 0.49 30.01 -15.16
N ASN A 8 0.58 30.24 -13.85
CA ASN A 8 1.44 29.46 -12.97
C ASN A 8 0.94 28.01 -12.91
N TYR A 9 1.50 27.14 -13.73
CA TYR A 9 1.42 25.70 -13.52
C TYR A 9 2.31 25.36 -12.32
N ARG A 10 1.70 25.15 -11.15
CA ARG A 10 2.38 24.48 -10.04
C ARG A 10 2.78 23.09 -10.56
N LYS A 11 4.07 22.89 -10.78
CA LYS A 11 4.68 21.57 -10.95
C LYS A 11 4.45 20.80 -9.64
N ASN A 12 3.44 19.94 -9.61
CA ASN A 12 3.39 18.87 -8.62
C ASN A 12 4.53 17.90 -8.97
N ASN A 13 5.72 18.13 -8.43
CA ASN A 13 6.81 17.17 -8.40
C ASN A 13 6.42 16.07 -7.39
N SER A 14 5.54 15.15 -7.79
CA SER A 14 5.43 13.86 -7.08
C SER A 14 6.68 13.07 -7.45
N THR A 15 7.69 13.13 -6.60
CA THR A 15 8.91 12.35 -6.72
C THR A 15 8.54 10.88 -6.60
N LEU A 16 8.85 10.09 -7.63
CA LEU A 16 8.68 8.64 -7.61
C LEU A 16 9.69 8.06 -6.62
N ASN A 17 9.22 7.41 -5.56
CA ASN A 17 10.08 6.75 -4.58
C ASN A 17 10.36 5.31 -5.04
N ILE A 18 11.53 5.09 -5.65
CA ILE A 18 11.98 3.80 -6.15
C ILE A 18 12.77 3.10 -5.03
N LEU A 19 12.36 1.87 -4.70
CA LEU A 19 13.03 1.01 -3.72
C LEU A 19 14.04 0.08 -4.39
N PHE A 20 13.77 -0.33 -5.64
CA PHE A 20 14.64 -1.17 -6.44
C PHE A 20 14.29 -1.02 -7.92
N GLU A 21 15.28 -1.05 -8.77
CA GLU A 21 15.10 -1.10 -10.22
C GLU A 21 16.26 -1.85 -10.88
N ASP A 22 15.92 -2.73 -11.84
CA ASP A 22 16.86 -3.35 -12.77
C ASP A 22 16.29 -3.38 -14.21
N SER A 23 16.80 -4.27 -15.06
CA SER A 23 16.32 -4.46 -16.44
C SER A 23 14.89 -5.00 -16.51
N ASP A 24 14.46 -5.79 -15.52
CA ASP A 24 13.27 -6.63 -15.59
C ASP A 24 12.11 -6.15 -14.73
N ILE A 25 12.43 -5.53 -13.60
CA ILE A 25 11.41 -5.07 -12.63
C ILE A 25 11.72 -3.68 -12.10
N ILE A 26 10.68 -3.02 -11.60
CA ILE A 26 10.80 -1.83 -10.76
C ILE A 26 9.88 -1.98 -9.54
N VAL A 27 10.43 -1.75 -8.34
CA VAL A 27 9.70 -1.74 -7.08
C VAL A 27 9.69 -0.31 -6.56
N CYS A 28 8.52 0.19 -6.26
CA CYS A 28 8.37 1.56 -5.80
C CYS A 28 7.26 1.69 -4.74
N GLU A 29 7.32 2.76 -4.00
CA GLU A 29 6.28 3.15 -3.07
C GLU A 29 5.23 3.98 -3.78
N LYS A 30 3.96 3.58 -3.67
CA LYS A 30 2.81 4.35 -4.10
C LYS A 30 2.37 5.29 -2.98
N PRO A 31 2.35 6.61 -3.17
CA PRO A 31 1.84 7.53 -2.17
C PRO A 31 0.32 7.46 -2.04
N HIS A 32 -0.21 8.00 -0.94
CA HIS A 32 -1.65 8.23 -0.76
C HIS A 32 -2.24 9.05 -1.91
N GLY A 33 -3.49 8.78 -2.26
CA GLY A 33 -4.22 9.57 -3.25
C GLY A 33 -3.83 9.31 -4.69
N THR A 34 -2.70 8.68 -4.97
CA THR A 34 -2.26 8.32 -6.32
C THR A 34 -2.87 6.98 -6.73
N ALA A 35 -3.47 6.90 -7.91
CA ALA A 35 -3.95 5.63 -8.45
C ALA A 35 -2.77 4.75 -8.91
N THR A 36 -2.87 3.42 -8.77
CA THR A 36 -1.90 2.52 -9.41
C THR A 36 -1.98 2.67 -10.93
N GLN A 37 -3.20 2.71 -11.47
CA GLN A 37 -3.49 2.95 -12.88
C GLN A 37 -4.83 3.68 -12.98
N SER A 38 -4.88 4.80 -13.70
CA SER A 38 -6.07 5.60 -13.91
C SER A 38 -6.72 5.27 -15.27
N ARG A 39 -8.04 5.34 -15.29
CA ARG A 39 -8.79 5.35 -16.56
C ARG A 39 -8.99 6.76 -17.12
N ARG A 40 -8.70 7.79 -16.33
CA ARG A 40 -8.87 9.19 -16.74
C ARG A 40 -7.61 9.65 -17.46
N ILE A 41 -7.75 10.10 -18.67
CA ILE A 41 -6.67 10.73 -19.46
C ILE A 41 -6.18 11.96 -18.71
N GLY A 42 -4.85 12.10 -18.55
CA GLY A 42 -4.22 13.26 -17.90
C GLY A 42 -4.21 13.23 -16.36
N SER A 43 -4.82 12.22 -15.72
CA SER A 43 -4.65 12.05 -14.27
C SER A 43 -3.31 11.36 -13.97
N PRO A 44 -2.49 11.91 -13.06
CA PRO A 44 -1.25 11.26 -12.66
C PRO A 44 -1.57 9.93 -11.97
N ASP A 45 -0.87 8.87 -12.38
CA ASP A 45 -0.92 7.56 -11.76
C ASP A 45 0.48 6.93 -11.76
N MET A 46 0.65 5.79 -11.05
CA MET A 46 1.96 5.15 -10.93
C MET A 46 2.49 4.66 -12.29
N VAL A 47 1.61 4.16 -13.18
CA VAL A 47 2.02 3.68 -14.50
C VAL A 47 2.63 4.81 -15.32
N ASN A 48 1.98 5.98 -15.36
CA ASN A 48 2.48 7.13 -16.10
C ASN A 48 3.76 7.70 -15.50
N LEU A 49 3.85 7.77 -14.17
CA LEU A 49 5.06 8.23 -13.47
C LEU A 49 6.26 7.33 -13.76
N ILE A 50 6.06 6.00 -13.69
CA ILE A 50 7.13 5.02 -13.94
C ILE A 50 7.53 4.99 -15.41
N LYS A 51 6.57 4.99 -16.34
CA LYS A 51 6.87 5.05 -17.78
C LYS A 51 7.68 6.30 -18.14
N ARG A 52 7.31 7.44 -17.54
CA ARG A 52 8.07 8.69 -17.72
C ARG A 52 9.50 8.56 -17.18
N HIS A 53 9.67 8.00 -15.98
CA HIS A 53 10.99 7.76 -15.38
C HIS A 53 11.86 6.88 -16.30
N ILE A 54 11.32 5.72 -16.76
CA ILE A 54 12.04 4.82 -17.66
C ILE A 54 12.42 5.53 -18.98
N TYR A 55 11.49 6.30 -19.56
CA TYR A 55 11.74 7.05 -20.80
C TYR A 55 12.83 8.11 -20.61
N GLU A 56 12.82 8.83 -19.48
CA GLU A 56 13.79 9.88 -19.18
C GLU A 56 15.20 9.30 -18.94
N THR A 57 15.29 8.13 -18.29
CA THR A 57 16.56 7.48 -17.92
C THR A 57 17.13 6.55 -19.01
N SER A 58 16.31 6.08 -19.96
CA SER A 58 16.74 5.21 -21.05
C SER A 58 17.43 6.00 -22.17
N SER A 59 18.43 5.38 -22.80
CA SER A 59 18.99 5.86 -24.07
C SER A 59 18.04 5.64 -25.26
N ASP A 60 17.25 4.55 -25.21
CA ASP A 60 16.17 4.30 -26.17
C ASP A 60 14.93 5.11 -25.79
N LYS A 61 14.51 6.01 -26.71
CA LYS A 61 13.35 6.89 -26.54
C LYS A 61 12.05 6.30 -27.11
N SER A 62 11.98 4.97 -27.21
CA SER A 62 10.73 4.26 -27.51
C SER A 62 9.77 4.27 -26.30
N GLU A 63 8.49 3.95 -26.55
CA GLU A 63 7.53 3.84 -25.46
C GLU A 63 7.89 2.64 -24.56
N PRO A 64 8.13 2.85 -23.24
CA PRO A 64 8.52 1.78 -22.34
C PRO A 64 7.41 0.75 -22.15
N TYR A 65 7.76 -0.54 -22.21
CA TYR A 65 6.89 -1.59 -21.72
C TYR A 65 6.79 -1.52 -20.19
N LEU A 66 5.58 -1.60 -19.64
CA LEU A 66 5.35 -1.67 -18.20
C LEU A 66 4.07 -2.45 -17.91
N ALA A 67 4.19 -3.53 -17.14
CA ALA A 67 3.06 -4.33 -16.72
C ALA A 67 2.76 -4.15 -15.23
N VAL A 68 1.49 -3.94 -14.91
CA VAL A 68 0.97 -3.88 -13.54
C VAL A 68 0.74 -5.31 -13.04
N ILE A 69 1.47 -5.75 -12.03
CA ILE A 69 1.36 -7.09 -11.44
C ILE A 69 0.22 -7.16 -10.43
N HIS A 70 0.21 -6.19 -9.51
CA HIS A 70 -0.87 -6.05 -8.52
C HIS A 70 -1.19 -4.57 -8.31
N ARG A 71 -2.26 -4.29 -7.59
CA ARG A 71 -2.76 -2.93 -7.41
C ARG A 71 -3.09 -2.65 -5.97
N LEU A 72 -2.87 -1.41 -5.57
CA LEU A 72 -3.40 -0.83 -4.34
C LEU A 72 -4.55 0.12 -4.70
N ASP A 73 -5.54 0.21 -3.83
CA ASP A 73 -6.61 1.22 -3.96
C ASP A 73 -5.98 2.62 -3.94
N GLN A 74 -6.62 3.57 -4.59
CA GLN A 74 -6.10 4.95 -4.69
C GLN A 74 -5.73 5.56 -3.31
N PRO A 75 -6.55 5.43 -2.25
CA PRO A 75 -6.22 5.98 -0.93
C PRO A 75 -5.19 5.16 -0.14
N VAL A 76 -4.78 3.97 -0.61
CA VAL A 76 -3.82 3.11 0.09
C VAL A 76 -2.41 3.45 -0.33
N ARG A 77 -1.52 3.69 0.65
CA ARG A 77 -0.08 3.85 0.46
C ARG A 77 0.61 2.48 0.49
N GLY A 78 1.76 2.33 -0.16
CA GLY A 78 2.59 1.15 0.03
C GLY A 78 3.33 0.65 -1.19
N ILE A 79 4.00 -0.48 -1.04
CA ILE A 79 4.92 -1.06 -1.98
C ILE A 79 4.18 -1.73 -3.14
N LEU A 80 4.63 -1.45 -4.36
CA LEU A 80 4.19 -2.07 -5.60
C LEU A 80 5.39 -2.55 -6.40
N VAL A 81 5.25 -3.70 -7.08
CA VAL A 81 6.17 -4.17 -8.11
C VAL A 81 5.51 -4.10 -9.48
N PHE A 82 6.28 -3.66 -10.47
CA PHE A 82 5.92 -3.64 -11.89
C PHE A 82 6.96 -4.39 -12.69
N ALA A 83 6.55 -5.03 -13.78
CA ALA A 83 7.47 -5.68 -14.70
C ALA A 83 7.82 -4.77 -15.86
N LYS A 84 9.10 -4.69 -16.20
CA LYS A 84 9.64 -3.92 -17.32
C LYS A 84 9.79 -4.78 -18.59
N THR A 85 9.59 -6.10 -18.47
CA THR A 85 9.63 -7.05 -19.60
C THR A 85 8.42 -8.00 -19.61
N PRO A 86 7.97 -8.49 -20.77
CA PRO A 86 6.89 -9.48 -20.85
C PRO A 86 7.20 -10.78 -20.13
N ALA A 87 8.46 -11.23 -20.14
CA ALA A 87 8.91 -12.44 -19.45
C ALA A 87 8.76 -12.29 -17.93
N ALA A 88 9.25 -11.17 -17.37
CA ALA A 88 9.08 -10.85 -15.96
C ALA A 88 7.62 -10.74 -15.57
N ALA A 89 6.77 -10.11 -16.41
CA ALA A 89 5.33 -10.01 -16.17
C ALA A 89 4.66 -11.38 -16.08
N LYS A 90 5.04 -12.31 -16.98
CA LYS A 90 4.50 -13.68 -16.99
C LYS A 90 4.86 -14.43 -15.71
N ASP A 91 6.12 -14.35 -15.28
CA ASP A 91 6.58 -15.07 -14.08
C ASP A 91 5.97 -14.48 -12.81
N LEU A 92 6.02 -13.16 -12.62
CA LEU A 92 5.42 -12.50 -11.45
C LEU A 92 3.92 -12.74 -11.34
N ASN A 93 3.18 -12.76 -12.46
CA ASN A 93 1.76 -13.11 -12.46
C ASN A 93 1.54 -14.57 -12.05
N ARG A 94 2.41 -15.51 -12.48
CA ARG A 94 2.37 -16.91 -12.06
C ARG A 94 2.58 -17.03 -10.54
N GLN A 95 3.59 -16.36 -10.00
CA GLN A 95 3.85 -16.32 -8.56
C GLN A 95 2.64 -15.76 -7.78
N LEU A 96 2.06 -14.66 -8.27
CA LEU A 96 0.89 -14.06 -7.65
C LEU A 96 -0.34 -15.00 -7.64
N GLN A 97 -0.55 -15.76 -8.72
CA GLN A 97 -1.64 -16.74 -8.83
C GLN A 97 -1.43 -17.96 -7.93
N ASN A 98 -0.18 -18.40 -7.78
CA ASN A 98 0.19 -19.51 -6.91
C ASN A 98 0.15 -19.16 -5.42
N GLY A 99 0.10 -17.87 -5.07
CA GLY A 99 0.17 -17.42 -3.67
C GLY A 99 1.61 -17.27 -3.16
N ASP A 100 2.60 -17.23 -4.06
CA ASP A 100 4.03 -17.10 -3.72
C ASP A 100 4.44 -15.67 -3.34
N PHE A 101 3.51 -14.72 -3.39
CA PHE A 101 3.72 -13.33 -2.94
C PHE A 101 3.37 -13.16 -1.46
N GLY A 102 4.33 -12.71 -0.65
CA GLY A 102 4.07 -12.19 0.69
C GLY A 102 3.60 -10.73 0.60
N LYS A 103 2.34 -10.48 0.92
CA LYS A 103 1.73 -9.13 0.93
C LYS A 103 1.29 -8.79 2.34
N TYR A 104 1.98 -7.83 2.97
CA TYR A 104 1.75 -7.47 4.36
C TYR A 104 1.30 -6.02 4.48
N TYR A 105 0.31 -5.81 5.35
CA TYR A 105 -0.30 -4.50 5.55
C TYR A 105 -0.32 -4.15 7.03
N LEU A 106 -0.26 -2.84 7.30
CA LEU A 106 -0.66 -2.26 8.57
C LEU A 106 -2.02 -1.60 8.41
N ALA A 107 -2.92 -1.85 9.34
CA ALA A 107 -4.22 -1.22 9.39
C ALA A 107 -4.51 -0.71 10.81
N LEU A 108 -4.81 0.58 10.95
CA LEU A 108 -5.36 1.12 12.19
C LEU A 108 -6.89 1.03 12.12
N THR A 109 -7.50 0.33 13.06
CA THR A 109 -8.95 0.10 13.10
C THR A 109 -9.62 0.83 14.25
N ASN A 110 -10.91 1.13 14.10
CA ASN A 110 -11.80 1.45 15.21
C ASN A 110 -12.34 0.14 15.79
N GLY A 111 -12.23 -0.02 17.12
CA GLY A 111 -12.58 -1.27 17.78
C GLY A 111 -11.41 -2.25 17.88
N ILE A 112 -11.63 -3.29 18.69
CA ILE A 112 -10.68 -4.36 18.97
C ILE A 112 -11.29 -5.66 18.42
N PRO A 113 -10.58 -6.43 17.60
CA PRO A 113 -11.02 -7.78 17.24
C PRO A 113 -11.23 -8.64 18.49
N SER A 114 -12.15 -9.62 18.45
CA SER A 114 -12.42 -10.54 19.56
C SER A 114 -11.19 -11.36 19.98
N ASP A 115 -10.35 -11.67 18.99
CA ASP A 115 -9.13 -12.45 19.18
C ASP A 115 -7.90 -11.61 18.86
N THR A 116 -6.78 -11.87 19.52
CA THR A 116 -5.50 -11.18 19.29
C THR A 116 -4.91 -11.48 17.92
N SER A 117 -5.27 -12.61 17.33
CA SER A 117 -4.94 -12.99 15.95
C SER A 117 -6.00 -13.91 15.37
N GLY A 118 -6.15 -13.92 14.06
CA GLY A 118 -7.14 -14.76 13.42
C GLY A 118 -7.08 -14.75 11.89
N THR A 119 -7.81 -15.69 11.31
CA THR A 119 -7.99 -15.78 9.85
C THR A 119 -9.41 -15.35 9.50
N LEU A 120 -9.53 -14.37 8.60
CA LEU A 120 -10.81 -14.00 8.01
C LEU A 120 -10.94 -14.66 6.64
N GLU A 121 -11.86 -15.62 6.55
CA GLU A 121 -12.19 -16.31 5.31
C GLU A 121 -13.65 -16.10 4.98
N ASN A 122 -13.93 -15.44 3.88
CA ASN A 122 -15.26 -15.04 3.45
C ASN A 122 -15.38 -15.15 1.92
N TYR A 123 -16.59 -15.03 1.42
CA TYR A 123 -16.84 -14.73 0.01
C TYR A 123 -17.19 -13.26 -0.13
N LEU A 124 -16.54 -12.58 -1.10
CA LEU A 124 -16.75 -11.17 -1.36
C LEU A 124 -17.38 -10.97 -2.73
N TYR A 125 -18.40 -10.12 -2.76
CA TYR A 125 -19.04 -9.67 -3.98
C TYR A 125 -18.74 -8.19 -4.21
N LYS A 126 -18.22 -7.84 -5.40
CA LYS A 126 -18.05 -6.46 -5.84
C LYS A 126 -19.35 -5.94 -6.44
N ASN A 127 -19.93 -4.91 -5.84
CA ASN A 127 -21.04 -4.19 -6.45
C ASN A 127 -20.49 -3.16 -7.45
N PRO A 128 -20.76 -3.31 -8.77
CA PRO A 128 -20.25 -2.39 -9.78
C PRO A 128 -20.90 -1.00 -9.73
N GLN A 129 -22.13 -0.89 -9.24
CA GLN A 129 -22.87 0.37 -9.16
C GLN A 129 -22.34 1.28 -8.05
N THR A 130 -22.14 0.74 -6.86
CA THR A 130 -21.64 1.50 -5.70
C THR A 130 -20.12 1.50 -5.62
N ASN A 131 -19.45 0.68 -6.44
CA ASN A 131 -17.99 0.47 -6.38
C ASN A 131 -17.51 0.13 -4.95
N THR A 132 -18.24 -0.78 -4.28
CA THR A 132 -17.94 -1.34 -2.96
C THR A 132 -17.86 -2.86 -3.04
N ALA A 133 -17.30 -3.49 -2.00
CA ALA A 133 -17.36 -4.92 -1.77
C ALA A 133 -18.27 -5.23 -0.57
N SER A 134 -18.84 -6.40 -0.52
CA SER A 134 -19.59 -6.90 0.64
C SER A 134 -19.30 -8.37 0.86
N VAL A 135 -19.30 -8.81 2.12
CA VAL A 135 -19.34 -10.23 2.47
C VAL A 135 -20.68 -10.79 2.01
N CYS A 136 -20.65 -11.97 1.42
CA CYS A 136 -21.85 -12.60 0.85
C CYS A 136 -21.79 -14.12 0.94
N ASP A 137 -22.89 -14.77 0.58
CA ASP A 137 -22.93 -16.22 0.45
C ASP A 137 -22.07 -16.70 -0.74
N ALA A 138 -21.44 -17.88 -0.58
CA ALA A 138 -20.61 -18.51 -1.62
C ALA A 138 -21.36 -18.76 -2.93
N LYS A 139 -22.68 -19.01 -2.86
CA LYS A 139 -23.55 -19.29 -4.01
C LYS A 139 -23.92 -18.04 -4.81
N LYS A 140 -23.65 -16.83 -4.29
CA LYS A 140 -23.95 -15.58 -4.99
C LYS A 140 -23.13 -15.48 -6.28
N LYS A 141 -23.79 -15.26 -7.41
CA LYS A 141 -23.13 -15.10 -8.72
C LYS A 141 -22.11 -13.95 -8.64
N GLY A 142 -20.84 -14.24 -8.96
CA GLY A 142 -19.73 -13.28 -8.91
C GLY A 142 -19.05 -13.17 -7.54
N ALA A 143 -19.47 -13.96 -6.55
CA ALA A 143 -18.75 -14.10 -5.28
C ALA A 143 -17.36 -14.71 -5.50
N LYS A 144 -16.36 -14.20 -4.78
CA LYS A 144 -14.99 -14.69 -4.85
C LYS A 144 -14.46 -14.96 -3.43
N LYS A 145 -13.86 -16.13 -3.23
CA LYS A 145 -13.22 -16.47 -1.96
C LYS A 145 -12.12 -15.46 -1.65
N ALA A 146 -12.08 -15.00 -0.40
CA ALA A 146 -11.15 -14.03 0.12
C ALA A 146 -10.62 -14.53 1.47
N ARG A 147 -9.29 -14.51 1.63
CA ARG A 147 -8.63 -14.94 2.86
C ARG A 147 -7.50 -13.99 3.23
N LEU A 148 -7.45 -13.64 4.50
CA LEU A 148 -6.35 -12.93 5.15
C LEU A 148 -6.13 -13.47 6.55
N PHE A 149 -4.92 -13.30 7.07
CA PHE A 149 -4.58 -13.47 8.47
C PHE A 149 -4.32 -12.10 9.08
N TYR A 150 -4.71 -11.88 10.34
CA TYR A 150 -4.39 -10.68 11.09
C TYR A 150 -3.84 -11.01 12.48
N GLU A 151 -3.04 -10.11 13.02
CA GLU A 151 -2.60 -10.10 14.41
C GLU A 151 -2.59 -8.68 14.96
N ILE A 152 -2.91 -8.51 16.26
CA ILE A 152 -2.81 -7.23 16.96
C ILE A 152 -1.32 -6.95 17.17
N HIS A 153 -0.88 -5.77 16.76
CA HIS A 153 0.51 -5.36 16.88
C HIS A 153 0.70 -4.38 18.04
N ASN A 154 1.12 -4.89 19.18
CA ASN A 154 1.28 -4.10 20.41
C ASN A 154 2.59 -3.28 20.42
N GLU A 155 3.66 -3.78 19.80
CA GLU A 155 5.00 -3.15 19.86
C GLU A 155 5.09 -1.81 19.11
N LEU A 156 4.26 -1.60 18.08
CA LEU A 156 4.20 -0.31 17.37
C LEU A 156 3.53 0.81 18.20
N ARG A 157 2.85 0.49 19.28
CA ARG A 157 2.37 1.50 20.22
C ARG A 157 3.52 2.30 20.80
N ASP A 158 4.64 1.62 21.13
CA ASP A 158 5.84 2.21 21.69
C ASP A 158 6.66 2.94 20.64
N PHE A 159 6.66 2.46 19.40
CA PHE A 159 7.33 3.11 18.25
C PHE A 159 6.73 4.49 17.91
N PHE A 160 5.42 4.69 18.11
CA PHE A 160 4.75 5.96 17.85
C PHE A 160 4.71 6.89 19.07
N THR A 161 5.03 6.41 20.27
CA THR A 161 5.06 7.21 21.52
C THR A 161 6.47 7.60 21.95
N ASP A 162 7.51 6.91 21.45
CA ASP A 162 8.89 7.16 21.84
C ASP A 162 9.60 8.09 20.85
N THR A 163 9.55 9.39 21.12
CA THR A 163 10.32 10.42 20.41
C THR A 163 11.81 10.46 20.79
N SER A 164 12.31 9.49 21.58
CA SER A 164 13.66 9.50 22.17
C SER A 164 14.64 8.47 21.60
N ARG A 165 14.24 7.56 20.70
CA ARG A 165 15.15 6.56 20.14
C ARG A 165 15.89 7.06 18.90
N SER A 166 17.10 7.55 19.13
CA SER A 166 18.19 7.65 18.16
C SER A 166 18.88 6.30 18.03
N THR A 167 19.07 5.85 16.78
CA THR A 167 19.89 4.76 16.23
C THR A 167 19.39 3.31 16.36
N PRO A 168 19.25 2.62 15.22
CA PRO A 168 19.04 1.16 15.20
C PRO A 168 20.37 0.42 15.25
N ASP A 169 20.44 -0.57 16.16
CA ASP A 169 21.54 -1.51 16.25
C ASP A 169 21.60 -2.42 15.03
N THR A 170 22.82 -2.68 14.60
CA THR A 170 23.24 -3.45 13.44
C THR A 170 22.70 -4.89 13.47
N ILE A 171 21.84 -5.26 12.52
CA ILE A 171 21.40 -6.65 12.35
C ILE A 171 22.42 -7.41 11.50
N ASN A 172 22.90 -8.52 12.06
CA ASN A 172 23.91 -9.42 11.52
C ASN A 172 23.35 -10.19 10.30
N THR A 173 23.97 -10.00 9.13
CA THR A 173 23.55 -10.60 7.87
C THR A 173 24.33 -11.88 7.57
N ASN A 174 23.72 -13.05 7.84
CA ASN A 174 24.12 -14.33 7.29
C ASN A 174 22.92 -15.08 6.70
N SER A 175 22.30 -14.56 5.66
CA SER A 175 21.39 -15.29 4.79
C SER A 175 21.53 -14.77 3.36
N GLU A 176 21.44 -15.66 2.38
CA GLU A 176 21.58 -15.35 0.94
C GLU A 176 20.40 -14.52 0.38
N ASP A 177 19.53 -14.02 1.23
CA ASP A 177 18.37 -13.20 0.90
C ASP A 177 18.79 -11.73 0.75
N ILE A 178 18.38 -11.08 -0.35
CA ILE A 178 18.59 -9.64 -0.55
C ILE A 178 17.51 -8.89 0.23
N PHE A 179 17.89 -8.25 1.33
CA PHE A 179 17.04 -7.39 2.13
C PHE A 179 17.27 -5.92 1.75
N PHE A 180 16.24 -5.26 1.24
CA PHE A 180 16.26 -3.83 0.96
C PHE A 180 15.42 -3.11 2.02
N SER A 181 16.07 -2.68 3.09
CA SER A 181 15.52 -1.72 4.04
C SER A 181 16.01 -0.33 3.66
N LYS A 182 15.16 0.66 3.72
CA LYS A 182 15.54 2.04 3.50
C LYS A 182 16.37 2.51 4.71
N ASN A 183 17.71 2.54 4.59
CA ASN A 183 18.51 3.33 5.51
C ASN A 183 18.14 4.81 5.29
N PRO A 184 17.86 5.59 6.32
CA PRO A 184 17.71 7.02 6.18
C PRO A 184 19.07 7.60 5.78
N VAL A 185 19.28 7.83 4.49
CA VAL A 185 20.29 8.79 4.05
C VAL A 185 19.81 10.14 4.58
N ASN A 186 20.65 10.75 5.39
CA ASN A 186 20.47 12.06 6.02
C ASN A 186 20.42 13.16 4.95
N THR A 187 19.34 13.20 4.18
CA THR A 187 18.91 14.35 3.39
C THR A 187 17.57 14.75 3.98
N GLY A 188 17.49 15.97 4.51
CA GLY A 188 16.34 16.50 5.23
C GLY A 188 15.08 16.53 4.37
N ASP A 189 14.49 15.40 4.13
CA ASP A 189 13.28 15.23 3.36
C ASP A 189 12.14 14.77 4.29
N GLU A 190 11.09 15.57 4.30
CA GLU A 190 9.84 15.52 5.06
C GLU A 190 9.03 14.21 4.90
N HIS A 191 9.54 13.16 4.23
CA HIS A 191 8.77 11.97 3.85
C HIS A 191 8.80 10.81 4.84
N THR A 192 9.72 10.78 5.80
CA THR A 192 9.70 9.80 6.92
C THR A 192 8.65 10.15 7.96
N SER A 193 8.21 11.41 8.02
CA SER A 193 7.15 11.90 8.89
C SER A 193 5.79 11.27 8.56
N ASP A 194 5.52 10.92 7.30
CA ASP A 194 4.18 10.55 6.85
C ASP A 194 3.63 9.24 7.44
N ILE A 195 4.47 8.25 7.81
CA ILE A 195 3.98 7.05 8.51
C ILE A 195 3.70 7.39 9.97
N GLN A 196 4.59 8.15 10.59
CA GLN A 196 4.38 8.67 11.94
C GLN A 196 3.16 9.60 11.97
N ASP A 197 2.98 10.49 10.99
CA ASP A 197 1.86 11.42 10.93
C ASP A 197 0.51 10.73 10.67
N ILE A 198 0.46 9.67 9.85
CA ILE A 198 -0.77 8.89 9.63
C ILE A 198 -1.26 8.25 10.93
N PHE A 199 -0.34 7.81 11.78
CA PHE A 199 -0.67 7.15 13.03
C PHE A 199 -0.65 8.11 14.23
N SER A 200 0.18 9.14 14.26
CA SER A 200 0.25 10.13 15.35
C SER A 200 -0.94 11.08 15.36
N SER A 201 -1.43 11.52 14.21
CA SER A 201 -2.65 12.35 14.14
C SER A 201 -3.92 11.61 14.59
N SER A 202 -3.87 10.28 14.67
CA SER A 202 -4.98 9.45 15.14
C SER A 202 -4.93 9.13 16.64
N THR A 203 -3.86 9.52 17.36
CA THR A 203 -3.75 9.36 18.83
C THR A 203 -4.32 10.53 19.62
N SER A 204 -4.84 11.58 18.99
CA SER A 204 -5.63 12.61 19.70
C SER A 204 -6.85 11.94 20.33
N VAL A 205 -6.80 11.81 21.64
CA VAL A 205 -7.90 11.33 22.50
C VAL A 205 -9.12 12.20 22.23
N ASP A 206 -10.01 11.72 21.38
CA ASP A 206 -11.36 12.25 21.30
C ASP A 206 -12.11 11.70 22.51
N ASN A 207 -12.64 12.55 23.37
CA ASN A 207 -13.35 12.21 24.62
C ASN A 207 -14.65 11.40 24.43
N GLY A 208 -14.79 10.70 23.32
CA GLY A 208 -15.83 9.72 22.99
C GLY A 208 -15.20 8.42 22.51
N GLN A 209 -14.53 7.73 23.38
CA GLN A 209 -13.85 6.44 23.36
C GLN A 209 -14.22 5.46 22.23
N SER A 210 -13.65 5.63 21.06
CA SER A 210 -13.48 4.54 20.11
C SER A 210 -12.06 4.01 20.27
N THR A 211 -11.92 2.84 20.91
CA THR A 211 -10.61 2.17 21.06
C THR A 211 -10.04 1.89 19.68
N LYS A 212 -8.80 2.31 19.43
CA LYS A 212 -8.09 2.07 18.18
C LYS A 212 -7.11 0.92 18.35
N THR A 213 -7.02 0.07 17.33
CA THR A 213 -6.15 -1.11 17.34
C THR A 213 -5.31 -1.14 16.06
N LEU A 214 -4.01 -1.31 16.19
CA LEU A 214 -3.13 -1.53 15.05
C LEU A 214 -3.04 -3.03 14.76
N LEU A 215 -3.29 -3.39 13.50
CA LEU A 215 -3.23 -4.76 13.01
C LEU A 215 -2.11 -4.92 11.98
N LYS A 216 -1.31 -5.97 12.12
CA LYS A 216 -0.53 -6.56 11.03
C LYS A 216 -1.42 -7.54 10.27
N ILE A 217 -1.37 -7.50 8.96
CA ILE A 217 -2.22 -8.31 8.09
C ILE A 217 -1.36 -8.98 7.04
N HIS A 218 -1.48 -10.30 6.92
CA HIS A 218 -0.98 -11.07 5.79
C HIS A 218 -2.13 -11.36 4.82
N LEU A 219 -1.98 -10.97 3.56
CA LEU A 219 -3.04 -11.05 2.55
C LEU A 219 -2.81 -12.23 1.59
N ASP A 220 -3.51 -13.34 1.79
CA ASP A 220 -3.42 -14.53 0.93
C ASP A 220 -4.06 -14.27 -0.45
N THR A 221 -5.19 -13.58 -0.49
CA THR A 221 -5.89 -13.22 -1.73
C THR A 221 -5.95 -11.70 -1.90
N GLY A 222 -6.07 -11.21 -3.13
CA GLY A 222 -6.14 -9.78 -3.44
C GLY A 222 -7.49 -9.39 -4.07
N ARG A 223 -8.61 -9.51 -3.33
CA ARG A 223 -9.92 -9.11 -3.83
C ARG A 223 -10.14 -7.61 -3.67
N PHE A 224 -11.03 -7.07 -4.50
CA PHE A 224 -11.37 -5.65 -4.47
C PHE A 224 -11.81 -5.20 -3.07
N HIS A 225 -11.15 -4.19 -2.51
CA HIS A 225 -11.35 -3.64 -1.16
C HIS A 225 -11.33 -4.71 -0.03
N GLN A 226 -10.61 -5.82 -0.20
CA GLN A 226 -10.71 -6.99 0.66
C GLN A 226 -10.52 -6.67 2.14
N ILE A 227 -9.37 -6.11 2.52
CA ILE A 227 -9.04 -5.81 3.93
C ILE A 227 -10.11 -4.89 4.53
N ARG A 228 -10.45 -3.83 3.81
CA ARG A 228 -11.44 -2.82 4.22
C ARG A 228 -12.80 -3.45 4.52
N CYS A 229 -13.26 -4.31 3.61
CA CYS A 229 -14.56 -4.99 3.72
C CYS A 229 -14.57 -6.04 4.84
N GLN A 230 -13.53 -6.88 4.93
CA GLN A 230 -13.48 -7.96 5.92
C GLN A 230 -13.32 -7.43 7.34
N LEU A 231 -12.47 -6.40 7.57
CA LEU A 231 -12.33 -5.78 8.89
C LEU A 231 -13.63 -5.06 9.32
N ALA A 232 -14.29 -4.36 8.40
CA ALA A 232 -15.58 -3.74 8.70
C ALA A 232 -16.66 -4.78 9.05
N ALA A 233 -16.65 -5.96 8.41
CA ALA A 233 -17.59 -7.04 8.67
C ALA A 233 -17.47 -7.65 10.07
N ILE A 234 -16.28 -7.58 10.70
CA ILE A 234 -16.06 -8.01 12.08
C ILE A 234 -16.19 -6.87 13.10
N GLY A 235 -16.74 -5.70 12.70
CA GLY A 235 -16.92 -4.55 13.58
C GLY A 235 -15.66 -3.74 13.86
N CYS A 236 -14.58 -3.95 13.11
CA CYS A 236 -13.30 -3.25 13.23
C CYS A 236 -12.97 -2.46 11.95
N PRO A 237 -13.81 -1.48 11.53
CA PRO A 237 -13.56 -0.72 10.30
C PRO A 237 -12.27 0.11 10.41
N ILE A 238 -11.59 0.29 9.28
CA ILE A 238 -10.33 1.04 9.23
C ILE A 238 -10.60 2.52 9.50
N VAL A 239 -9.73 3.15 10.28
CA VAL A 239 -9.73 4.60 10.52
C VAL A 239 -9.57 5.34 9.19
N GLY A 240 -10.39 6.38 8.97
CA GLY A 240 -10.38 7.15 7.72
C GLY A 240 -11.09 6.47 6.53
N ASP A 241 -11.69 5.30 6.71
CA ASP A 241 -12.42 4.64 5.64
C ASP A 241 -13.81 5.24 5.44
N THR A 242 -13.97 6.01 4.36
CA THR A 242 -15.24 6.67 4.01
C THR A 242 -16.30 5.74 3.43
N LYS A 243 -15.92 4.49 3.05
CA LYS A 243 -16.83 3.53 2.40
C LYS A 243 -17.33 2.44 3.34
N TYR A 244 -16.51 2.02 4.29
CA TYR A 244 -16.77 0.86 5.13
C TYR A 244 -16.84 1.18 6.62
N ASN A 245 -16.60 2.43 7.02
CA ASN A 245 -16.74 2.87 8.40
C ASN A 245 -18.04 3.68 8.57
N PRO A 246 -19.15 3.10 9.04
CA PRO A 246 -20.42 3.78 9.16
C PRO A 246 -20.41 4.90 10.22
N GLY A 247 -19.51 4.80 11.20
CA GLY A 247 -19.29 5.86 12.22
C GLY A 247 -18.42 7.01 11.75
N TYR A 248 -17.87 6.91 10.53
CA TYR A 248 -17.03 7.95 9.98
C TYR A 248 -17.89 9.13 9.52
N ARG A 249 -17.81 10.24 10.26
CA ARG A 249 -18.31 11.52 9.77
C ARG A 249 -17.11 12.30 9.22
N ALA A 250 -17.17 12.67 7.96
CA ALA A 250 -16.14 13.51 7.35
C ALA A 250 -15.97 14.79 8.19
N LYS A 251 -14.93 14.84 9.03
CA LYS A 251 -14.48 16.12 9.60
C LYS A 251 -14.06 16.98 8.40
N LYS A 252 -14.28 18.30 8.44
CA LYS A 252 -13.80 19.19 7.38
C LYS A 252 -12.31 18.95 7.16
N GLY A 253 -11.95 18.39 6.01
CA GLY A 253 -10.58 18.05 5.64
C GLY A 253 -10.44 16.61 5.14
N TRP A 254 -9.38 16.34 4.41
CA TRP A 254 -8.99 15.00 3.96
C TRP A 254 -8.53 14.17 5.16
N GLN A 255 -9.23 13.08 5.44
CA GLN A 255 -8.71 12.06 6.34
C GLN A 255 -8.11 10.94 5.51
N THR A 256 -6.90 10.58 5.86
CA THR A 256 -6.16 9.52 5.21
C THR A 256 -6.68 8.16 5.67
N LEU A 257 -6.91 7.25 4.73
CA LEU A 257 -7.21 5.85 5.04
C LEU A 257 -5.98 5.22 5.72
N CYS A 258 -6.12 4.83 6.99
CA CYS A 258 -5.04 4.23 7.77
C CYS A 258 -4.79 2.77 7.38
N LEU A 259 -4.40 2.55 6.13
CA LEU A 259 -4.03 1.27 5.54
C LEU A 259 -2.78 1.44 4.69
N CYS A 260 -1.74 0.66 5.00
CA CYS A 260 -0.45 0.72 4.32
C CYS A 260 0.02 -0.69 3.93
N ALA A 261 0.35 -0.91 2.66
CA ALA A 261 1.07 -2.10 2.19
C ALA A 261 2.57 -1.94 2.51
N TYR A 262 2.95 -2.23 3.75
CA TYR A 262 4.27 -1.88 4.27
C TYR A 262 5.37 -2.85 3.89
N LYS A 263 5.03 -4.12 3.54
CA LYS A 263 6.03 -5.14 3.22
C LYS A 263 5.56 -5.99 2.04
N LEU A 264 6.49 -6.28 1.13
CA LEU A 264 6.28 -7.09 -0.06
C LEU A 264 7.41 -8.11 -0.22
N GLU A 265 7.06 -9.37 -0.47
CA GLU A 265 7.99 -10.46 -0.70
C GLU A 265 7.61 -11.21 -1.97
N PHE A 266 8.61 -11.55 -2.78
CA PHE A 266 8.44 -12.36 -4.00
C PHE A 266 9.79 -12.92 -4.44
N THR A 267 9.80 -13.79 -5.45
CA THR A 267 11.02 -14.28 -6.08
C THR A 267 11.30 -13.46 -7.33
N HIS A 268 12.52 -12.97 -7.50
CA HIS A 268 12.92 -12.22 -8.69
C HIS A 268 12.71 -13.07 -9.96
N PRO A 269 12.01 -12.55 -11.00
CA PRO A 269 11.54 -13.36 -12.13
C PRO A 269 12.66 -13.96 -13.00
N VAL A 270 13.87 -13.40 -12.95
CA VAL A 270 15.01 -13.82 -13.77
C VAL A 270 16.12 -14.44 -12.91
N THR A 271 16.52 -13.78 -11.83
CA THR A 271 17.64 -14.28 -10.99
C THR A 271 17.20 -15.33 -9.97
N HIS A 272 15.90 -15.51 -9.76
CA HIS A 272 15.28 -16.43 -8.80
C HIS A 272 15.69 -16.21 -7.34
N LYS A 273 16.27 -15.04 -7.03
CA LYS A 273 16.59 -14.63 -5.66
C LYS A 273 15.32 -14.18 -4.93
N LYS A 274 15.23 -14.47 -3.62
CA LYS A 274 14.17 -13.94 -2.78
C LYS A 274 14.36 -12.45 -2.61
N MET A 275 13.27 -11.70 -2.81
CA MET A 275 13.23 -10.25 -2.69
C MET A 275 12.32 -9.88 -1.53
N HIS A 276 12.82 -9.01 -0.64
CA HIS A 276 12.10 -8.51 0.53
C HIS A 276 12.19 -7.00 0.58
N PHE A 277 11.06 -6.33 0.65
CA PHE A 277 10.98 -4.88 0.74
C PHE A 277 10.12 -4.50 1.93
N SER A 278 10.56 -3.54 2.73
CA SER A 278 9.82 -3.01 3.88
C SER A 278 9.90 -1.49 3.92
N LEU A 279 8.80 -0.84 4.33
CA LEU A 279 8.76 0.59 4.67
C LEU A 279 9.04 0.83 6.17
N LEU A 280 9.11 -0.24 6.95
CA LEU A 280 9.55 -0.21 8.34
C LEU A 280 11.03 -0.56 8.38
N ALA A 281 11.77 0.18 9.21
CA ALA A 281 13.18 -0.09 9.50
C ALA A 281 13.35 -1.41 10.26
#